data_5621fb9ab91df082f3b0efac4b199cb7
#
_entry.id   5621fb9ab91df082f3b0efac4b199cb7
#
_cell.length_a   1.000
_cell.length_b   1.000
_cell.length_c   1.000
_cell.angle_alpha   90.00
_cell.angle_beta   90.00
_cell.angle_gamma   90.00
#
_symmetry.space_group_name_H-M   'P 1'
#
loop_
_entity.id
_entity.type
_entity.pdbx_description
1 polymer ?
#
loop_
_entity_poly.entity_id
_entity_poly.type
_entity_poly.pdbx_seq_one_letter_code
_entity_poly.pdbx_strand_id
1 'polypeptide(L)'
;MFVAPQRGGKPDDQALASRFGDVSSGPSNWCPFCAGNERRTPADVGRVPADASLPWRARIVPNTYPITTGQPAAEAGGEDREAGGRHEVVIESPRHHDSILAIEADAWRDVWALCRERLAIIADEDRHAWATIFKNSGRKAGSSLEHVHSQLVAVDIVPPVIRGELAALANDTAVFPRLIAAARAGGRIVSERGGLVALVPPAPRQPYETWIVSEQPEPHLHAAAAEQGAALADLTRDFVGRLERLAPGSHFNWWLHQAPFARSAADARTSAGWHWHLEILPRLSEFAGFELGTGCHITTVSAEDSAQRLRDAAG
;
A
#
# COMPACT_ATOMS: atom_id res chain seq x y z
N MET A 1 9.61 -14.61 -11.42
CA MET A 1 8.16 -14.45 -11.69
C MET A 1 7.39 -15.23 -10.64
N PHE A 2 6.25 -14.73 -10.15
CA PHE A 2 5.37 -15.49 -9.25
C PHE A 2 4.28 -16.18 -10.06
N VAL A 3 4.13 -17.48 -9.91
CA VAL A 3 3.05 -18.26 -10.51
C VAL A 3 2.00 -18.52 -9.45
N ALA A 4 0.78 -18.02 -9.63
CA ALA A 4 -0.31 -18.10 -8.66
C ALA A 4 -1.64 -18.51 -9.34
N PRO A 5 -1.79 -19.81 -9.71
CA PRO A 5 -2.95 -20.29 -10.45
C PRO A 5 -4.29 -20.04 -9.75
N GLN A 6 -4.29 -20.05 -8.41
CA GLN A 6 -5.46 -19.81 -7.57
C GLN A 6 -6.09 -18.43 -7.76
N ARG A 7 -5.34 -17.46 -8.32
CA ARG A 7 -5.88 -16.13 -8.61
C ARG A 7 -6.81 -16.09 -9.83
N GLY A 8 -6.74 -17.08 -10.70
CA GLY A 8 -7.65 -17.18 -11.85
C GLY A 8 -9.13 -17.34 -11.46
N GLY A 9 -9.41 -17.81 -10.24
CA GLY A 9 -10.76 -17.94 -9.71
C GLY A 9 -11.24 -16.77 -8.84
N LYS A 10 -10.48 -15.65 -8.77
CA LYS A 10 -10.84 -14.49 -7.94
C LYS A 10 -12.11 -13.81 -8.48
N PRO A 11 -13.21 -13.76 -7.69
CA PRO A 11 -14.44 -13.14 -8.14
C PRO A 11 -14.33 -11.61 -8.10
N ASP A 12 -15.08 -10.94 -8.96
CA ASP A 12 -15.39 -9.52 -8.87
C ASP A 12 -16.74 -9.28 -8.17
N ASP A 13 -17.13 -8.01 -8.00
CA ASP A 13 -18.39 -7.62 -7.37
C ASP A 13 -19.61 -8.22 -8.07
N GLN A 14 -19.60 -8.28 -9.40
CA GLN A 14 -20.70 -8.84 -10.17
C GLN A 14 -20.85 -10.35 -9.94
N ALA A 15 -19.76 -11.08 -9.91
CA ALA A 15 -19.74 -12.50 -9.61
C ALA A 15 -20.18 -12.80 -8.17
N LEU A 16 -19.79 -11.96 -7.21
CA LEU A 16 -20.22 -12.10 -5.81
C LEU A 16 -21.70 -11.77 -5.63
N ALA A 17 -22.19 -10.70 -6.26
CA ALA A 17 -23.59 -10.33 -6.22
C ALA A 17 -24.46 -11.45 -6.80
N SER A 18 -24.06 -12.04 -7.93
CA SER A 18 -24.79 -13.18 -8.54
C SER A 18 -24.82 -14.43 -7.66
N ARG A 19 -23.73 -14.67 -6.90
CA ARG A 19 -23.58 -15.88 -6.09
C ARG A 19 -24.26 -15.78 -4.72
N PHE A 20 -24.28 -14.62 -4.10
CA PHE A 20 -24.64 -14.45 -2.68
C PHE A 20 -25.81 -13.53 -2.40
N GLY A 21 -26.33 -12.80 -3.38
CA GLY A 21 -27.35 -11.83 -3.11
C GLY A 21 -28.23 -11.43 -4.26
N ASP A 22 -29.35 -10.86 -3.88
CA ASP A 22 -30.19 -10.09 -4.77
C ASP A 22 -29.50 -8.73 -4.96
N VAL A 23 -29.15 -8.40 -6.20
CA VAL A 23 -28.50 -7.13 -6.56
C VAL A 23 -29.37 -5.92 -6.14
N SER A 24 -30.70 -6.12 -6.06
CA SER A 24 -31.64 -5.10 -5.60
C SER A 24 -31.56 -4.76 -4.11
N SER A 25 -30.97 -5.65 -3.29
CA SER A 25 -30.86 -5.51 -1.83
C SER A 25 -29.60 -4.76 -1.34
N GLY A 26 -28.76 -4.34 -2.27
CA GLY A 26 -27.55 -3.58 -2.00
C GLY A 26 -26.33 -4.42 -1.61
N PRO A 27 -25.11 -3.84 -1.69
CA PRO A 27 -23.85 -4.55 -1.54
C PRO A 27 -23.63 -5.14 -0.15
N SER A 28 -24.27 -4.62 0.90
CA SER A 28 -24.14 -5.16 2.27
C SER A 28 -24.57 -6.63 2.39
N ASN A 29 -25.42 -7.11 1.51
CA ASN A 29 -25.92 -8.48 1.57
C ASN A 29 -25.02 -9.52 0.91
N TRP A 30 -24.20 -9.13 -0.05
CA TRP A 30 -23.34 -10.07 -0.81
C TRP A 30 -21.83 -9.83 -0.62
N CYS A 31 -21.43 -8.61 -0.29
CA CYS A 31 -20.02 -8.26 -0.14
C CYS A 31 -19.40 -8.97 1.07
N PRO A 32 -18.33 -9.77 0.89
CA PRO A 32 -17.71 -10.51 1.99
C PRO A 32 -17.04 -9.62 3.04
N PHE A 33 -16.81 -8.34 2.70
CA PHE A 33 -16.12 -7.39 3.58
C PHE A 33 -17.07 -6.54 4.43
N CYS A 34 -18.38 -6.53 4.13
CA CYS A 34 -19.35 -5.83 4.95
C CYS A 34 -19.59 -6.54 6.29
N ALA A 35 -19.84 -5.76 7.34
CA ALA A 35 -20.24 -6.30 8.64
C ALA A 35 -21.49 -7.17 8.52
N GLY A 36 -21.52 -8.29 9.25
CA GLY A 36 -22.53 -9.33 9.16
C GLY A 36 -22.22 -10.45 8.17
N ASN A 37 -21.18 -10.29 7.34
CA ASN A 37 -20.73 -11.26 6.35
C ASN A 37 -19.38 -11.92 6.72
N GLU A 38 -18.93 -11.82 7.99
CA GLU A 38 -17.62 -12.28 8.44
C GLU A 38 -17.35 -13.74 8.12
N ARG A 39 -18.40 -14.57 8.08
CA ARG A 39 -18.30 -16.00 7.74
C ARG A 39 -17.90 -16.27 6.28
N ARG A 40 -17.91 -15.24 5.43
CA ARG A 40 -17.50 -15.32 4.02
C ARG A 40 -16.01 -15.05 3.81
N THR A 41 -15.32 -14.69 4.88
CA THR A 41 -13.87 -14.52 4.92
C THR A 41 -13.25 -15.54 5.86
N PRO A 42 -11.95 -15.86 5.73
CA PRO A 42 -11.23 -16.57 6.78
C PRO A 42 -11.29 -15.83 8.13
N ALA A 43 -10.93 -16.51 9.21
CA ALA A 43 -10.86 -15.91 10.54
C ALA A 43 -9.85 -14.74 10.57
N ASP A 44 -10.14 -13.75 11.43
CA ASP A 44 -9.29 -12.59 11.60
C ASP A 44 -7.90 -13.01 12.12
N VAL A 45 -6.87 -12.40 11.56
CA VAL A 45 -5.49 -12.42 12.07
C VAL A 45 -5.11 -11.09 12.72
N GLY A 46 -6.00 -10.12 12.69
CA GLY A 46 -5.94 -8.83 13.36
C GLY A 46 -7.27 -8.10 13.25
N ARG A 47 -7.63 -7.28 14.24
CA ARG A 47 -8.85 -6.47 14.22
C ARG A 47 -8.79 -5.29 15.21
N VAL A 48 -9.58 -4.26 14.95
CA VAL A 48 -9.80 -3.14 15.86
C VAL A 48 -11.30 -3.00 16.12
N PRO A 49 -11.75 -2.94 17.39
CA PRO A 49 -10.97 -3.27 18.59
C PRO A 49 -10.58 -4.75 18.62
N ALA A 50 -9.54 -5.08 19.41
CA ALA A 50 -9.06 -6.46 19.56
C ALA A 50 -10.10 -7.38 20.22
N ASP A 51 -10.98 -6.82 21.08
CA ASP A 51 -12.08 -7.54 21.70
C ASP A 51 -13.13 -7.94 20.65
N ALA A 52 -13.23 -9.26 20.42
CA ALA A 52 -14.14 -9.81 19.42
C ALA A 52 -15.63 -9.69 19.78
N SER A 53 -15.97 -9.36 21.03
CA SER A 53 -17.35 -9.09 21.45
C SER A 53 -17.85 -7.71 21.01
N LEU A 54 -16.93 -6.80 20.66
CA LEU A 54 -17.25 -5.45 20.21
C LEU A 54 -17.38 -5.37 18.67
N PRO A 55 -18.20 -4.46 18.14
CA PRO A 55 -18.24 -4.19 16.70
C PRO A 55 -16.85 -3.76 16.20
N TRP A 56 -16.39 -4.39 15.14
CA TRP A 56 -15.09 -4.07 14.54
C TRP A 56 -15.14 -2.79 13.69
N ARG A 57 -14.00 -2.11 13.58
CA ARG A 57 -13.79 -0.95 12.70
C ARG A 57 -12.88 -1.27 11.52
N ALA A 58 -11.89 -2.14 11.74
CA ALA A 58 -11.02 -2.70 10.71
C ALA A 58 -10.67 -4.15 11.05
N ARG A 59 -10.37 -4.96 10.03
CA ARG A 59 -10.00 -6.37 10.18
C ARG A 59 -8.89 -6.73 9.20
N ILE A 60 -8.02 -7.66 9.58
CA ILE A 60 -7.07 -8.31 8.68
C ILE A 60 -7.42 -9.78 8.61
N VAL A 61 -7.58 -10.30 7.41
CA VAL A 61 -7.91 -11.71 7.16
C VAL A 61 -6.93 -12.31 6.14
N PRO A 62 -6.60 -13.61 6.20
CA PRO A 62 -5.88 -14.26 5.13
C PRO A 62 -6.61 -14.10 3.79
N ASN A 63 -5.87 -13.85 2.71
CA ASN A 63 -6.48 -13.75 1.39
C ASN A 63 -6.88 -15.14 0.90
N THR A 64 -8.14 -15.31 0.52
CA THR A 64 -8.65 -16.58 -0.04
C THR A 64 -8.01 -16.91 -1.40
N TYR A 65 -7.52 -15.89 -2.12
CA TYR A 65 -6.85 -16.03 -3.43
C TYR A 65 -5.43 -15.45 -3.35
N PRO A 66 -4.52 -16.09 -2.56
CA PRO A 66 -3.21 -15.52 -2.30
C PRO A 66 -2.31 -15.53 -3.54
N ILE A 67 -1.29 -14.67 -3.56
CA ILE A 67 -0.18 -14.72 -4.51
C ILE A 67 0.99 -15.59 -3.98
N THR A 68 0.90 -16.02 -2.73
CA THR A 68 1.89 -16.83 -2.02
C THR A 68 1.31 -18.19 -1.67
N THR A 69 2.15 -19.20 -1.49
CA THR A 69 1.73 -20.59 -1.19
C THR A 69 1.55 -20.87 0.31
N GLY A 70 1.88 -19.93 1.18
CA GLY A 70 1.85 -20.13 2.64
C GLY A 70 2.97 -21.02 3.18
N GLN A 71 3.76 -21.63 2.33
CA GLN A 71 4.95 -22.43 2.68
C GLN A 71 6.23 -21.74 2.19
N PRO A 72 7.40 -21.99 2.83
CA PRO A 72 8.67 -21.56 2.26
C PRO A 72 8.82 -22.08 0.84
N ALA A 73 9.36 -21.25 -0.07
CA ALA A 73 9.65 -21.70 -1.42
C ALA A 73 10.57 -22.94 -1.33
N ALA A 74 10.13 -24.06 -1.90
CA ALA A 74 11.02 -25.19 -2.10
C ALA A 74 12.22 -24.72 -2.92
N GLU A 75 13.42 -25.24 -2.64
CA GLU A 75 14.65 -25.00 -3.43
C GLU A 75 14.45 -25.59 -4.85
N ALA A 76 13.60 -24.97 -5.63
CA ALA A 76 13.43 -25.31 -7.03
C ALA A 76 14.53 -24.61 -7.82
N GLY A 77 15.41 -25.35 -8.45
CA GLY A 77 16.45 -24.85 -9.34
C GLY A 77 15.89 -24.32 -10.65
N GLY A 78 15.21 -23.16 -10.59
CA GLY A 78 14.64 -22.46 -11.74
C GLY A 78 14.28 -21.01 -11.42
N GLU A 79 14.10 -20.19 -12.46
CA GLU A 79 13.70 -18.76 -12.31
C GLU A 79 12.25 -18.59 -11.85
N ASP A 80 11.41 -19.61 -12.04
CA ASP A 80 10.01 -19.62 -11.63
C ASP A 80 9.86 -20.29 -10.28
N ARG A 81 9.48 -19.52 -9.26
CA ARG A 81 9.23 -20.00 -7.90
C ARG A 81 7.76 -19.80 -7.53
N GLU A 82 7.20 -20.81 -6.86
CA GLU A 82 6.08 -20.52 -5.99
C GLU A 82 6.60 -19.64 -4.85
N ALA A 83 5.97 -18.46 -4.67
CA ALA A 83 6.38 -17.55 -3.62
C ALA A 83 5.94 -18.08 -2.26
N GLY A 84 6.89 -18.48 -1.43
CA GLY A 84 6.62 -18.65 0.00
C GLY A 84 6.21 -17.31 0.61
N GLY A 85 5.34 -17.36 1.62
CA GLY A 85 4.97 -16.13 2.30
C GLY A 85 3.52 -16.07 2.72
N ARG A 86 3.07 -14.85 3.08
CA ARG A 86 1.70 -14.53 3.48
C ARG A 86 1.08 -13.54 2.54
N HIS A 87 -0.21 -13.68 2.33
CA HIS A 87 -1.02 -12.69 1.65
C HIS A 87 -2.31 -12.48 2.44
N GLU A 88 -2.50 -11.27 2.93
CA GLU A 88 -3.61 -10.89 3.79
C GLU A 88 -4.37 -9.71 3.17
N VAL A 89 -5.64 -9.58 3.53
CA VAL A 89 -6.52 -8.46 3.15
C VAL A 89 -6.82 -7.64 4.38
N VAL A 90 -6.58 -6.35 4.29
CA VAL A 90 -6.97 -5.35 5.30
C VAL A 90 -8.33 -4.79 4.89
N ILE A 91 -9.37 -5.17 5.60
CA ILE A 91 -10.74 -4.66 5.42
C ILE A 91 -10.85 -3.39 6.24
N GLU A 92 -10.94 -2.25 5.56
CA GLU A 92 -10.73 -0.92 6.14
C GLU A 92 -11.99 -0.30 6.74
N SER A 93 -13.16 -0.90 6.51
CA SER A 93 -14.44 -0.41 7.02
C SER A 93 -15.44 -1.55 7.19
N PRO A 94 -16.31 -1.52 8.20
CA PRO A 94 -17.46 -2.42 8.29
C PRO A 94 -18.57 -2.09 7.29
N ARG A 95 -18.57 -0.88 6.72
CA ARG A 95 -19.55 -0.40 5.75
C ARG A 95 -19.00 -0.51 4.35
N HIS A 96 -19.90 -0.72 3.38
CA HIS A 96 -19.51 -0.73 1.97
C HIS A 96 -19.21 0.69 1.48
N HIS A 97 -17.96 1.07 1.59
CA HIS A 97 -17.44 2.32 1.03
C HIS A 97 -16.52 1.98 -0.15
N ASP A 98 -16.49 2.83 -1.15
CA ASP A 98 -15.61 2.79 -2.33
C ASP A 98 -14.41 3.73 -2.20
N SER A 99 -14.48 4.68 -1.25
CA SER A 99 -13.43 5.66 -0.96
C SER A 99 -13.07 5.71 0.51
N ILE A 100 -11.78 5.86 0.81
CA ILE A 100 -11.29 6.09 2.18
C ILE A 100 -11.79 7.42 2.76
N LEU A 101 -12.24 8.36 1.92
CA LEU A 101 -12.81 9.63 2.37
C LEU A 101 -14.14 9.45 3.11
N ALA A 102 -14.85 8.35 2.86
CA ALA A 102 -16.09 7.99 3.57
C ALA A 102 -15.83 7.36 4.95
N ILE A 103 -14.57 7.03 5.28
CA ILE A 103 -14.17 6.50 6.59
C ILE A 103 -13.87 7.69 7.50
N GLU A 104 -14.38 7.65 8.74
CA GLU A 104 -14.05 8.66 9.74
C GLU A 104 -12.53 8.72 10.02
N ALA A 105 -11.99 9.91 10.29
CA ALA A 105 -10.54 10.11 10.40
C ALA A 105 -9.89 9.22 11.45
N ASP A 106 -10.51 9.07 12.62
CA ASP A 106 -9.98 8.22 13.69
C ASP A 106 -10.03 6.73 13.32
N ALA A 107 -11.10 6.29 12.64
CA ALA A 107 -11.20 4.92 12.14
C ALA A 107 -10.12 4.64 11.06
N TRP A 108 -9.78 5.64 10.25
CA TRP A 108 -8.69 5.54 9.28
C TRP A 108 -7.31 5.45 9.95
N ARG A 109 -7.10 6.17 11.05
CA ARG A 109 -5.89 6.04 11.87
C ARG A 109 -5.79 4.65 12.49
N ASP A 110 -6.91 4.07 12.96
CA ASP A 110 -6.97 2.69 13.46
C ASP A 110 -6.55 1.66 12.39
N VAL A 111 -6.92 1.86 11.12
CA VAL A 111 -6.48 1.00 10.00
C VAL A 111 -4.96 0.97 9.90
N TRP A 112 -4.31 2.15 9.89
CA TRP A 112 -2.85 2.21 9.81
C TRP A 112 -2.14 1.70 11.07
N ALA A 113 -2.74 1.91 12.26
CA ALA A 113 -2.23 1.34 13.51
C ALA A 113 -2.26 -0.20 13.45
N LEU A 114 -3.38 -0.79 13.01
CA LEU A 114 -3.54 -2.23 12.82
C LEU A 114 -2.54 -2.79 11.78
N CYS A 115 -2.33 -2.07 10.69
CA CYS A 115 -1.33 -2.43 9.67
C CYS A 115 0.09 -2.47 10.25
N ARG A 116 0.47 -1.47 11.06
CA ARG A 116 1.78 -1.40 11.71
C ARG A 116 1.98 -2.53 12.71
N GLU A 117 0.98 -2.80 13.55
CA GLU A 117 0.99 -3.93 14.48
C GLU A 117 1.15 -5.26 13.74
N ARG A 118 0.44 -5.44 12.63
CA ARG A 118 0.55 -6.66 11.83
C ARG A 118 1.93 -6.82 11.19
N LEU A 119 2.51 -5.73 10.69
CA LEU A 119 3.88 -5.76 10.16
C LEU A 119 4.91 -6.11 11.25
N ALA A 120 4.75 -5.61 12.47
CA ALA A 120 5.61 -5.96 13.60
C ALA A 120 5.56 -7.47 13.90
N ILE A 121 4.35 -8.04 13.98
CA ILE A 121 4.16 -9.49 14.19
C ILE A 121 4.86 -10.30 13.09
N ILE A 122 4.73 -9.87 11.83
CA ILE A 122 5.35 -10.54 10.68
C ILE A 122 6.88 -10.43 10.72
N ALA A 123 7.42 -9.28 11.12
CA ALA A 123 8.84 -9.08 11.27
C ALA A 123 9.44 -9.97 12.36
N ASP A 124 8.74 -10.12 13.50
CA ASP A 124 9.17 -10.94 14.64
C ASP A 124 9.15 -12.46 14.34
N GLU A 125 8.38 -12.90 13.35
CA GLU A 125 8.35 -14.32 12.96
C GLU A 125 9.65 -14.83 12.30
N ASP A 126 10.56 -13.94 11.90
CA ASP A 126 11.86 -14.24 11.29
C ASP A 126 11.82 -15.26 10.11
N ARG A 127 10.70 -15.28 9.39
CA ARG A 127 10.49 -16.20 8.25
C ARG A 127 10.51 -15.51 6.91
N HIS A 128 10.17 -14.22 6.89
CA HIS A 128 10.02 -13.45 5.68
C HIS A 128 11.22 -12.54 5.45
N ALA A 129 11.62 -12.37 4.20
CA ALA A 129 12.70 -11.46 3.85
C ALA A 129 12.22 -10.01 3.73
N TRP A 130 10.94 -9.83 3.38
CA TRP A 130 10.38 -8.51 3.12
C TRP A 130 8.85 -8.55 3.19
N ALA A 131 8.24 -7.41 3.51
CA ALA A 131 6.80 -7.24 3.47
C ALA A 131 6.39 -5.86 2.94
N THR A 132 5.19 -5.76 2.39
CA THR A 132 4.59 -4.52 1.93
C THR A 132 3.11 -4.47 2.23
N ILE A 133 2.57 -3.26 2.31
CA ILE A 133 1.14 -2.97 2.25
C ILE A 133 0.89 -2.23 0.95
N PHE A 134 -0.09 -2.67 0.18
CA PHE A 134 -0.48 -1.99 -1.05
C PHE A 134 -1.99 -1.89 -1.19
N LYS A 135 -2.44 -0.89 -1.93
CA LYS A 135 -3.84 -0.66 -2.25
C LYS A 135 -4.03 -0.54 -3.75
N ASN A 136 -5.11 -1.13 -4.22
CA ASN A 136 -5.65 -0.90 -5.55
C ASN A 136 -7.01 -0.24 -5.37
N SER A 137 -7.13 1.03 -5.69
CA SER A 137 -8.39 1.79 -5.58
C SER A 137 -9.00 1.96 -6.95
N GLY A 138 -10.14 1.30 -7.15
CA GLY A 138 -10.88 1.32 -8.42
C GLY A 138 -10.37 0.34 -9.49
N ARG A 139 -11.21 0.08 -10.49
CA ARG A 139 -10.99 -0.96 -11.52
C ARG A 139 -9.74 -0.74 -12.36
N LYS A 140 -9.43 0.51 -12.78
CA LYS A 140 -8.20 0.82 -13.55
C LYS A 140 -6.92 0.59 -12.73
N ALA A 141 -7.02 0.59 -11.42
CA ALA A 141 -5.93 0.24 -10.51
C ALA A 141 -5.85 -1.27 -10.20
N GLY A 142 -6.74 -2.09 -10.76
CA GLY A 142 -6.74 -3.55 -10.57
C GLY A 142 -7.52 -4.02 -9.33
N SER A 143 -8.38 -3.19 -8.76
CA SER A 143 -9.31 -3.64 -7.72
C SER A 143 -10.39 -4.51 -8.35
N SER A 144 -10.67 -5.65 -7.70
CA SER A 144 -11.77 -6.55 -8.09
C SER A 144 -13.04 -6.32 -7.26
N LEU A 145 -12.92 -5.66 -6.10
CA LEU A 145 -14.00 -5.32 -5.21
C LEU A 145 -13.99 -3.82 -4.94
N GLU A 146 -15.15 -3.19 -4.96
CA GLU A 146 -15.28 -1.74 -4.68
C GLU A 146 -15.12 -1.43 -3.19
N HIS A 147 -15.53 -2.36 -2.31
CA HIS A 147 -15.37 -2.18 -0.87
C HIS A 147 -13.91 -1.83 -0.53
N VAL A 148 -13.70 -0.75 0.19
CA VAL A 148 -12.36 -0.26 0.56
C VAL A 148 -11.56 -1.33 1.29
N HIS A 149 -10.40 -1.64 0.73
CA HIS A 149 -9.46 -2.60 1.29
C HIS A 149 -8.04 -2.33 0.81
N SER A 150 -7.09 -2.73 1.61
CA SER A 150 -5.67 -2.85 1.24
C SER A 150 -5.24 -4.31 1.32
N GLN A 151 -4.04 -4.59 0.90
CA GLN A 151 -3.46 -5.93 0.95
C GLN A 151 -2.10 -5.85 1.61
N LEU A 152 -1.78 -6.85 2.43
CA LEU A 152 -0.48 -7.03 3.04
C LEU A 152 0.12 -8.33 2.49
N VAL A 153 1.34 -8.23 2.00
CA VAL A 153 2.10 -9.38 1.48
C VAL A 153 3.46 -9.41 2.14
N ALA A 154 3.81 -10.57 2.68
CA ALA A 154 5.16 -10.87 3.15
C ALA A 154 5.72 -12.04 2.35
N VAL A 155 6.97 -11.92 1.90
CA VAL A 155 7.62 -12.90 1.02
C VAL A 155 9.01 -13.26 1.54
N ASP A 156 9.50 -14.42 1.15
CA ASP A 156 10.81 -14.97 1.51
C ASP A 156 11.96 -14.46 0.61
N ILE A 157 11.66 -13.55 -0.29
CA ILE A 157 12.64 -12.91 -1.18
C ILE A 157 12.61 -11.39 -1.00
N VAL A 158 13.73 -10.75 -1.31
CA VAL A 158 13.78 -9.29 -1.48
C VAL A 158 13.43 -8.96 -2.94
N PRO A 159 12.37 -8.17 -3.20
CA PRO A 159 11.97 -7.82 -4.56
C PRO A 159 13.06 -7.07 -5.34
N PRO A 160 13.13 -7.20 -6.68
CA PRO A 160 14.16 -6.54 -7.48
C PRO A 160 14.22 -5.02 -7.29
N VAL A 161 13.07 -4.34 -7.19
CA VAL A 161 13.03 -2.89 -6.97
C VAL A 161 13.65 -2.50 -5.63
N ILE A 162 13.37 -3.24 -4.57
CA ILE A 162 13.94 -3.01 -3.23
C ILE A 162 15.45 -3.27 -3.23
N ARG A 163 15.92 -4.30 -3.95
CA ARG A 163 17.39 -4.51 -4.13
C ARG A 163 18.04 -3.35 -4.86
N GLY A 164 17.36 -2.77 -5.85
CA GLY A 164 17.85 -1.58 -6.56
C GLY A 164 17.99 -0.37 -5.64
N GLU A 165 17.00 -0.14 -4.78
CA GLU A 165 17.03 0.95 -3.79
C GLU A 165 18.11 0.72 -2.72
N LEU A 166 18.30 -0.52 -2.24
CA LEU A 166 19.42 -0.86 -1.35
C LEU A 166 20.77 -0.60 -2.00
N ALA A 167 20.91 -0.94 -3.27
CA ALA A 167 22.15 -0.68 -4.00
C ALA A 167 22.40 0.84 -4.16
N ALA A 168 21.36 1.62 -4.43
CA ALA A 168 21.46 3.07 -4.47
C ALA A 168 21.88 3.66 -3.11
N LEU A 169 21.26 3.18 -2.02
CA LEU A 169 21.60 3.59 -0.65
C LEU A 169 23.04 3.20 -0.26
N ALA A 170 23.51 2.02 -0.68
CA ALA A 170 24.89 1.59 -0.42
C ALA A 170 25.93 2.47 -1.12
N ASN A 171 25.59 3.01 -2.31
CA ASN A 171 26.44 3.95 -3.05
C ASN A 171 26.35 5.37 -2.46
N ASP A 172 25.26 5.71 -1.82
CA ASP A 172 25.01 7.06 -1.32
C ASP A 172 23.98 7.04 -0.17
N THR A 173 24.49 7.04 1.03
CA THR A 173 23.68 7.02 2.26
C THR A 173 22.82 8.28 2.45
N ALA A 174 23.06 9.35 1.69
CA ALA A 174 22.31 10.59 1.74
C ALA A 174 21.26 10.70 0.62
N VAL A 175 20.93 9.62 -0.10
CA VAL A 175 19.99 9.65 -1.23
C VAL A 175 18.63 10.22 -0.82
N PHE A 176 18.03 9.77 0.28
CA PHE A 176 16.74 10.26 0.76
C PHE A 176 16.82 11.70 1.30
N PRO A 177 17.77 12.06 2.19
CA PRO A 177 17.94 13.46 2.60
C PRO A 177 18.12 14.42 1.41
N ARG A 178 18.89 14.03 0.38
CA ARG A 178 19.03 14.87 -0.83
C ARG A 178 17.75 14.94 -1.65
N LEU A 179 17.01 13.83 -1.78
CA LEU A 179 15.70 13.83 -2.45
C LEU A 179 14.75 14.84 -1.81
N ILE A 180 14.65 14.81 -0.47
CA ILE A 180 13.80 15.71 0.31
C ILE A 180 14.28 17.16 0.17
N ALA A 181 15.59 17.41 0.32
CA ALA A 181 16.17 18.77 0.18
C ALA A 181 15.94 19.33 -1.23
N ALA A 182 16.15 18.51 -2.27
CA ALA A 182 15.90 18.91 -3.65
C ALA A 182 14.40 19.14 -3.94
N ALA A 183 13.51 18.39 -3.29
CA ALA A 183 12.07 18.60 -3.40
C ALA A 183 11.66 19.93 -2.75
N ARG A 184 12.21 20.27 -1.60
CA ARG A 184 11.99 21.59 -0.93
C ARG A 184 12.50 22.75 -1.81
N ALA A 185 13.73 22.65 -2.29
CA ALA A 185 14.33 23.70 -3.13
C ALA A 185 13.59 23.87 -4.48
N GLY A 186 13.09 22.78 -5.07
CA GLY A 186 12.35 22.78 -6.34
C GLY A 186 10.84 22.99 -6.21
N GLY A 187 10.31 23.30 -5.02
CA GLY A 187 8.88 23.54 -4.83
C GLY A 187 7.99 22.30 -5.01
N ARG A 188 8.55 21.09 -4.86
CA ARG A 188 7.86 19.81 -5.08
C ARG A 188 7.27 19.20 -3.81
N ILE A 189 7.36 19.88 -2.67
CA ILE A 189 6.66 19.48 -1.43
C ILE A 189 5.17 19.78 -1.57
N VAL A 190 4.34 18.83 -1.20
CA VAL A 190 2.88 18.94 -1.18
C VAL A 190 2.39 19.25 0.23
N SER A 191 2.85 18.48 1.22
CA SER A 191 2.45 18.61 2.63
C SER A 191 3.51 18.00 3.53
N GLU A 192 3.60 18.46 4.78
CA GLU A 192 4.49 17.90 5.81
C GLU A 192 3.71 17.73 7.12
N ARG A 193 3.87 16.57 7.78
CA ARG A 193 3.18 16.28 9.03
C ARG A 193 3.90 15.18 9.82
N GLY A 194 4.11 15.39 11.12
CA GLY A 194 4.57 14.35 12.05
C GLY A 194 5.88 13.67 11.63
N GLY A 195 6.85 14.42 11.07
CA GLY A 195 8.10 13.88 10.58
C GLY A 195 8.00 13.11 9.25
N LEU A 196 6.89 13.27 8.52
CA LEU A 196 6.69 12.77 7.17
C LEU A 196 6.58 13.91 6.17
N VAL A 197 7.12 13.70 4.98
CA VAL A 197 7.13 14.64 3.87
C VAL A 197 6.39 14.01 2.68
N ALA A 198 5.27 14.62 2.27
CA ALA A 198 4.59 14.29 1.02
C ALA A 198 5.18 15.15 -0.10
N LEU A 199 5.76 14.51 -1.10
CA LEU A 199 6.45 15.18 -2.22
C LEU A 199 6.12 14.53 -3.55
N VAL A 200 6.19 15.32 -4.63
CA VAL A 200 6.20 14.78 -6.00
C VAL A 200 7.64 14.42 -6.35
N PRO A 201 7.93 13.16 -6.78
CA PRO A 201 9.28 12.76 -7.14
C PRO A 201 9.80 13.56 -8.36
N PRO A 202 11.12 13.64 -8.60
CA PRO A 202 11.68 14.45 -9.70
C PRO A 202 11.29 13.93 -11.09
N ALA A 203 10.93 12.66 -11.20
CA ALA A 203 10.53 12.01 -12.45
C ALA A 203 9.25 11.18 -12.20
N PRO A 204 8.07 11.84 -12.04
CA PRO A 204 6.83 11.13 -11.76
C PRO A 204 6.40 10.31 -12.99
N ARG A 205 5.92 9.08 -12.74
CA ARG A 205 5.44 8.17 -13.79
C ARG A 205 4.06 8.56 -14.34
N GLN A 206 3.31 9.30 -13.54
CA GLN A 206 1.98 9.83 -13.84
C GLN A 206 1.84 11.23 -13.25
N PRO A 207 0.98 12.10 -13.79
CA PRO A 207 0.63 13.34 -13.10
C PRO A 207 0.17 13.06 -11.67
N TYR A 208 0.60 13.90 -10.74
CA TYR A 208 0.26 13.83 -9.31
C TYR A 208 0.79 12.61 -8.55
N GLU A 209 1.69 11.81 -9.13
CA GLU A 209 2.41 10.80 -8.36
C GLU A 209 3.03 11.47 -7.13
N THR A 210 2.77 10.91 -5.95
CA THR A 210 3.23 11.49 -4.68
C THR A 210 3.86 10.41 -3.81
N TRP A 211 5.00 10.73 -3.21
CA TRP A 211 5.64 9.89 -2.22
C TRP A 211 5.47 10.51 -0.84
N ILE A 212 5.10 9.72 0.15
CA ILE A 212 5.12 10.10 1.56
C ILE A 212 6.33 9.41 2.18
N VAL A 213 7.34 10.21 2.54
CA VAL A 213 8.67 9.73 2.96
C VAL A 213 8.91 10.09 4.42
N SER A 214 9.46 9.19 5.21
CA SER A 214 9.98 9.52 6.54
C SER A 214 11.13 10.52 6.42
N GLU A 215 11.08 11.62 7.17
CA GLU A 215 12.12 12.67 7.13
C GLU A 215 13.44 12.20 7.74
N GLN A 216 13.36 11.37 8.78
CA GLN A 216 14.52 10.76 9.41
C GLN A 216 14.68 9.31 8.96
N PRO A 217 15.91 8.77 8.96
CA PRO A 217 16.14 7.38 8.66
C PRO A 217 15.33 6.47 9.58
N GLU A 218 14.42 5.72 8.99
CA GLU A 218 13.65 4.68 9.64
C GLU A 218 13.42 3.55 8.62
N PRO A 219 14.04 2.38 8.82
CA PRO A 219 13.96 1.30 7.85
C PRO A 219 12.56 0.70 7.67
N HIS A 220 11.74 0.73 8.72
CA HIS A 220 10.48 -0.02 8.74
C HIS A 220 9.33 0.80 9.34
N LEU A 221 8.18 0.78 8.68
CA LEU A 221 6.97 1.45 9.15
C LEU A 221 6.52 0.97 10.54
N HIS A 222 6.70 -0.31 10.85
CA HIS A 222 6.28 -0.85 12.16
C HIS A 222 7.14 -0.35 13.33
N ALA A 223 8.41 0.00 13.07
CA ALA A 223 9.32 0.56 14.06
C ALA A 223 9.14 2.07 14.25
N ALA A 224 8.49 2.75 13.29
CA ALA A 224 8.26 4.18 13.33
C ALA A 224 7.41 4.59 14.55
N ALA A 225 7.57 5.83 15.03
CA ALA A 225 6.79 6.38 16.13
C ALA A 225 5.28 6.34 15.84
N ALA A 226 4.46 6.26 16.89
CA ALA A 226 3.01 6.21 16.75
C ALA A 226 2.44 7.45 16.03
N GLU A 227 3.04 8.62 16.30
CA GLU A 227 2.72 9.88 15.66
C GLU A 227 2.93 9.85 14.15
N GLN A 228 3.95 9.15 13.67
CA GLN A 228 4.17 8.96 12.23
C GLN A 228 3.10 8.06 11.60
N GLY A 229 2.64 7.03 12.32
CA GLY A 229 1.51 6.20 11.87
C GLY A 229 0.22 7.01 11.72
N ALA A 230 -0.09 7.89 12.67
CA ALA A 230 -1.23 8.80 12.59
C ALA A 230 -1.05 9.83 11.46
N ALA A 231 0.15 10.40 11.32
CA ALA A 231 0.48 11.34 10.25
C ALA A 231 0.35 10.70 8.86
N LEU A 232 0.75 9.44 8.69
CA LEU A 232 0.57 8.69 7.44
C LEU A 232 -0.91 8.53 7.09
N ALA A 233 -1.74 8.19 8.08
CA ALA A 233 -3.19 8.13 7.89
C ALA A 233 -3.75 9.49 7.42
N ASP A 234 -3.38 10.57 8.09
CA ASP A 234 -3.83 11.91 7.74
C ASP A 234 -3.36 12.34 6.34
N LEU A 235 -2.08 12.09 6.00
CA LEU A 235 -1.50 12.46 4.70
C LEU A 235 -2.10 11.64 3.55
N THR A 236 -2.36 10.35 3.74
CA THR A 236 -3.02 9.54 2.71
C THR A 236 -4.45 10.00 2.45
N ARG A 237 -5.19 10.37 3.51
CA ARG A 237 -6.54 10.92 3.38
C ARG A 237 -6.53 12.30 2.72
N ASP A 238 -5.60 13.18 3.11
CA ASP A 238 -5.41 14.51 2.52
C ASP A 238 -5.08 14.40 1.02
N PHE A 239 -4.13 13.53 0.65
CA PHE A 239 -3.79 13.28 -0.74
C PHE A 239 -4.99 12.83 -1.57
N VAL A 240 -5.76 11.84 -1.09
CA VAL A 240 -6.94 11.33 -1.82
C VAL A 240 -7.99 12.43 -1.95
N GLY A 241 -8.18 13.28 -0.93
CA GLY A 241 -9.07 14.44 -1.01
C GLY A 241 -8.62 15.46 -2.06
N ARG A 242 -7.33 15.76 -2.16
CA ARG A 242 -6.75 16.63 -3.20
C ARG A 242 -6.91 16.02 -4.59
N LEU A 243 -6.61 14.74 -4.73
CA LEU A 243 -6.74 14.01 -6.00
C LEU A 243 -8.20 14.01 -6.47
N GLU A 244 -9.16 13.79 -5.57
CA GLU A 244 -10.59 13.82 -5.90
C GLU A 244 -11.05 15.20 -6.40
N ARG A 245 -10.51 16.30 -5.84
CA ARG A 245 -10.78 17.66 -6.32
C ARG A 245 -10.16 17.96 -7.69
N LEU A 246 -8.94 17.43 -7.96
CA LEU A 246 -8.23 17.66 -9.22
C LEU A 246 -8.74 16.77 -10.36
N ALA A 247 -9.10 15.55 -10.04
CA ALA A 247 -9.49 14.52 -11.00
C ALA A 247 -10.54 13.59 -10.36
N PRO A 248 -11.82 14.03 -10.27
CA PRO A 248 -12.88 13.28 -9.61
C PRO A 248 -13.03 11.86 -10.13
N GLY A 249 -13.24 10.91 -9.22
CA GLY A 249 -13.38 9.49 -9.54
C GLY A 249 -12.07 8.83 -10.02
N SER A 250 -10.92 9.45 -9.76
CA SER A 250 -9.63 8.89 -10.14
C SER A 250 -9.31 7.62 -9.39
N HIS A 251 -8.84 6.63 -10.12
CA HIS A 251 -8.28 5.42 -9.56
C HIS A 251 -6.81 5.63 -9.20
N PHE A 252 -6.29 4.90 -8.21
CA PHE A 252 -4.88 4.97 -7.84
C PHE A 252 -4.40 3.64 -7.25
N ASN A 253 -3.09 3.45 -7.31
CA ASN A 253 -2.39 2.45 -6.53
C ASN A 253 -1.53 3.16 -5.48
N TRP A 254 -1.31 2.51 -4.35
CA TRP A 254 -0.18 2.80 -3.49
C TRP A 254 0.50 1.54 -3.00
N TRP A 255 1.75 1.67 -2.59
CA TRP A 255 2.52 0.59 -1.97
C TRP A 255 3.59 1.15 -1.05
N LEU A 256 3.83 0.40 0.01
CA LEU A 256 4.86 0.70 1.00
C LEU A 256 6.19 0.13 0.52
N HIS A 257 7.22 0.97 0.43
CA HIS A 257 8.61 0.59 0.35
C HIS A 257 9.25 0.72 1.73
N GLN A 258 9.76 -0.38 2.23
CA GLN A 258 10.53 -0.47 3.46
C GLN A 258 11.72 -1.39 3.25
N ALA A 259 12.73 -1.29 4.11
CA ALA A 259 13.91 -2.15 4.03
C ALA A 259 13.52 -3.63 4.19
N PRO A 260 14.31 -4.56 3.67
CA PRO A 260 14.21 -5.97 4.03
C PRO A 260 14.35 -6.17 5.53
N PHE A 261 13.70 -7.18 6.07
CA PHE A 261 13.88 -7.55 7.47
C PHE A 261 15.31 -8.01 7.70
N ALA A 262 15.98 -7.41 8.68
CA ALA A 262 17.36 -7.72 8.98
C ALA A 262 17.47 -9.09 9.69
N ARG A 263 18.21 -10.03 9.10
CA ARG A 263 18.51 -11.35 9.68
C ARG A 263 19.89 -11.39 10.33
N SER A 264 20.66 -10.31 10.18
CA SER A 264 21.99 -10.18 10.75
C SER A 264 22.31 -8.73 11.07
N ALA A 265 23.33 -8.50 11.92
CA ALA A 265 23.83 -7.16 12.19
C ALA A 265 24.40 -6.47 10.93
N ALA A 266 24.82 -7.24 9.92
CA ALA A 266 25.27 -6.70 8.63
C ALA A 266 24.08 -6.15 7.83
N ASP A 267 22.96 -6.88 7.76
CA ASP A 267 21.74 -6.42 7.08
C ASP A 267 21.20 -5.15 7.72
N ALA A 268 21.15 -5.11 9.07
CA ALA A 268 20.74 -3.93 9.80
C ALA A 268 21.61 -2.69 9.49
N ARG A 269 22.93 -2.87 9.35
CA ARG A 269 23.83 -1.75 8.95
C ARG A 269 23.58 -1.31 7.51
N THR A 270 23.32 -2.25 6.60
CA THR A 270 23.07 -1.95 5.19
C THR A 270 21.77 -1.12 5.00
N SER A 271 20.79 -1.33 5.84
CA SER A 271 19.50 -0.63 5.79
C SER A 271 19.39 0.58 6.74
N ALA A 272 20.42 0.89 7.53
CA ALA A 272 20.37 1.94 8.57
C ALA A 272 20.06 3.35 8.03
N GLY A 273 20.39 3.64 6.79
CA GLY A 273 20.06 4.91 6.11
C GLY A 273 18.77 4.86 5.30
N TRP A 274 17.99 3.80 5.40
CA TRP A 274 16.73 3.67 4.68
C TRP A 274 15.66 4.56 5.31
N HIS A 275 14.87 5.19 4.45
CA HIS A 275 13.66 5.92 4.83
C HIS A 275 12.47 5.15 4.25
N TRP A 276 11.64 4.53 5.09
CA TRP A 276 10.41 3.93 4.57
C TRP A 276 9.56 5.01 3.91
N HIS A 277 8.89 4.63 2.83
CA HIS A 277 8.04 5.57 2.10
C HIS A 277 6.86 4.84 1.47
N LEU A 278 5.79 5.59 1.30
CA LEU A 278 4.60 5.17 0.57
C LEU A 278 4.58 5.89 -0.77
N GLU A 279 4.62 5.14 -1.86
CA GLU A 279 4.43 5.68 -3.20
C GLU A 279 2.96 5.60 -3.58
N ILE A 280 2.38 6.69 -4.05
CA ILE A 280 0.98 6.79 -4.50
C ILE A 280 0.98 7.17 -5.97
N LEU A 281 0.41 6.31 -6.81
CA LEU A 281 0.38 6.44 -8.26
C LEU A 281 -1.07 6.57 -8.74
N PRO A 282 -1.54 7.78 -9.11
CA PRO A 282 -2.82 7.95 -9.79
C PRO A 282 -2.82 7.22 -11.14
N ARG A 283 -3.97 6.69 -11.53
CA ARG A 283 -4.16 5.96 -12.80
C ARG A 283 -4.96 6.81 -13.78
N LEU A 284 -4.39 7.97 -14.13
CA LEU A 284 -5.03 8.97 -15.01
C LEU A 284 -4.89 8.60 -16.49
N SER A 285 -3.81 7.90 -16.83
CA SER A 285 -3.61 7.30 -18.15
C SER A 285 -3.11 5.86 -18.03
N GLU A 286 -3.24 5.09 -19.09
CA GLU A 286 -2.68 3.74 -19.16
C GLU A 286 -1.25 3.81 -19.71
N PHE A 287 -0.37 2.96 -19.19
CA PHE A 287 0.95 2.78 -19.79
C PHE A 287 0.79 2.06 -21.13
N ALA A 288 1.39 2.62 -22.16
CA ALA A 288 1.33 2.09 -23.52
C ALA A 288 2.64 1.42 -23.93
N GLY A 289 2.78 1.10 -25.22
CA GLY A 289 3.90 0.30 -25.70
C GLY A 289 5.28 0.92 -25.45
N PHE A 290 5.40 2.25 -25.45
CA PHE A 290 6.67 2.91 -25.18
C PHE A 290 7.10 2.72 -23.73
N GLU A 291 6.23 3.02 -22.76
CA GLU A 291 6.52 2.88 -21.33
C GLU A 291 6.79 1.41 -20.97
N LEU A 292 5.98 0.49 -21.47
CA LEU A 292 6.12 -0.95 -21.20
C LEU A 292 7.40 -1.52 -21.83
N GLY A 293 7.77 -1.06 -23.03
CA GLY A 293 8.92 -1.57 -23.75
C GLY A 293 10.26 -0.99 -23.33
N THR A 294 10.26 0.22 -22.75
CA THR A 294 11.51 0.95 -22.42
C THR A 294 11.71 1.21 -20.94
N GLY A 295 10.63 1.14 -20.14
CA GLY A 295 10.65 1.62 -18.75
C GLY A 295 10.73 3.16 -18.61
N CYS A 296 10.63 3.90 -19.72
CA CYS A 296 10.57 5.37 -19.72
C CYS A 296 9.13 5.82 -19.67
N HIS A 297 8.77 6.65 -18.70
CA HIS A 297 7.40 7.12 -18.54
C HIS A 297 7.20 8.50 -19.15
N ILE A 298 6.01 8.73 -19.72
CA ILE A 298 5.58 10.01 -20.28
C ILE A 298 4.56 10.63 -19.33
N THR A 299 4.85 11.83 -18.84
CA THR A 299 3.90 12.63 -18.06
C THR A 299 3.54 13.91 -18.82
N THR A 300 2.28 14.35 -18.69
CA THR A 300 1.78 15.58 -19.31
C THR A 300 1.84 16.79 -18.39
N VAL A 301 2.23 16.60 -17.14
CA VAL A 301 2.33 17.64 -16.11
C VAL A 301 3.70 17.51 -15.45
N SER A 302 4.42 18.62 -15.32
CA SER A 302 5.72 18.63 -14.62
C SER A 302 5.59 18.26 -13.16
N ALA A 303 6.68 17.85 -12.52
CA ALA A 303 6.69 17.54 -11.10
C ALA A 303 6.32 18.77 -10.24
N GLU A 304 6.83 19.93 -10.62
CA GLU A 304 6.59 21.21 -9.96
C GLU A 304 5.13 21.65 -10.09
N ASP A 305 4.56 21.59 -11.30
CA ASP A 305 3.15 21.90 -11.55
C ASP A 305 2.22 20.90 -10.86
N SER A 306 2.58 19.62 -10.82
CA SER A 306 1.83 18.59 -10.08
C SER A 306 1.76 18.92 -8.59
N ALA A 307 2.90 19.27 -7.99
CA ALA A 307 2.97 19.67 -6.58
C ALA A 307 2.19 20.96 -6.31
N GLN A 308 2.31 21.96 -7.19
CA GLN A 308 1.56 23.21 -7.05
C GLN A 308 0.06 22.98 -7.09
N ARG A 309 -0.44 22.27 -8.08
CA ARG A 309 -1.87 21.94 -8.21
C ARG A 309 -2.39 21.14 -7.02
N LEU A 310 -1.59 20.16 -6.52
CA LEU A 310 -1.93 19.44 -5.29
C LEU A 310 -2.01 20.36 -4.08
N ARG A 311 -1.12 21.33 -3.93
CA ARG A 311 -1.22 22.35 -2.84
C ARG A 311 -2.47 23.20 -2.98
N ASP A 312 -2.76 23.69 -4.18
CA ASP A 312 -3.92 24.55 -4.45
C ASP A 312 -5.24 23.81 -4.24
N ALA A 313 -5.24 22.48 -4.37
CA ALA A 313 -6.36 21.61 -4.08
C ALA A 313 -6.49 21.23 -2.59
N ALA A 314 -5.80 21.89 -1.67
CA ALA A 314 -6.05 21.75 -0.22
C ALA A 314 -7.49 22.14 0.11
N GLY A 315 -8.13 21.40 1.02
CA GLY A 315 -9.50 21.67 1.51
C GLY A 315 -9.50 22.34 2.86
#